data_605d668b0c2032345b181d27dbac9c5e
#
_entry.id   605d668b0c2032345b181d27dbac9c5e
#
_cell.length_a   1.000
_cell.length_b   1.000
_cell.length_c   1.000
_cell.angle_alpha   90.00
_cell.angle_beta   90.00
_cell.angle_gamma   90.00
#
_symmetry.space_group_name_H-M   'P 1'
#
loop_
_entity.id
_entity.type
_entity.pdbx_description
1 polymer ?
#
loop_
_entity_poly.entity_id
_entity_poly.type
_entity_poly.pdbx_seq_one_letter_code
_entity_poly.pdbx_strand_id
1 'polypeptide(L)'
;IDLATDPEVGTLLRHFHDNRKPTAAICHGPIALLAAQGDPAGFEQSVIAGKADGADEWIYDGYRMTIFSDEEEEVFEASLKGDKLRYYPAQAMARAGGKMQFVAPWQPGVVIDRELITGQNPFSDHALASAFIAALDKQQGAR
;
A
#
# COMPACT_ATOMS: atom_id res chain seq x y z
N ILE A 1 -3.93 -7.17 7.20
CA ILE A 1 -2.95 -6.70 8.20
C ILE A 1 -1.80 -7.70 8.32
N ASP A 2 -2.04 -8.99 8.36
CA ASP A 2 -1.00 -10.02 8.56
C ASP A 2 0.17 -9.90 7.57
N LEU A 3 -0.11 -9.51 6.32
CA LEU A 3 0.93 -9.30 5.32
C LEU A 3 1.86 -8.12 5.61
N ALA A 4 1.42 -7.16 6.41
CA ALA A 4 2.19 -5.95 6.73
C ALA A 4 3.46 -6.22 7.55
N THR A 5 3.47 -7.35 8.28
CA THR A 5 4.59 -7.76 9.14
C THR A 5 5.22 -9.09 8.72
N ASP A 6 4.80 -9.66 7.61
CA ASP A 6 5.29 -10.94 7.12
C ASP A 6 6.68 -10.79 6.47
N PRO A 7 7.73 -11.48 7.00
CA PRO A 7 9.09 -11.34 6.49
C PRO A 7 9.29 -11.92 5.08
N GLU A 8 8.50 -12.92 4.67
CA GLU A 8 8.56 -13.49 3.32
C GLU A 8 7.98 -12.52 2.31
N VAL A 9 6.87 -11.86 2.65
CA VAL A 9 6.31 -10.76 1.85
C VAL A 9 7.32 -9.62 1.71
N GLY A 10 7.97 -9.22 2.79
CA GLY A 10 9.04 -8.22 2.76
C GLY A 10 10.17 -8.59 1.82
N THR A 11 10.62 -9.84 1.88
CA THR A 11 11.69 -10.37 0.99
C THR A 11 11.25 -10.35 -0.47
N LEU A 12 10.03 -10.77 -0.77
CA LEU A 12 9.48 -10.76 -2.12
C LEU A 12 9.39 -9.34 -2.68
N LEU A 13 8.88 -8.40 -1.89
CA LEU A 13 8.75 -7.00 -2.28
C LEU A 13 10.11 -6.36 -2.57
N ARG A 14 11.13 -6.59 -1.73
CA ARG A 14 12.50 -6.13 -1.99
C ARG A 14 13.04 -6.69 -3.31
N HIS A 15 12.84 -7.98 -3.57
CA HIS A 15 13.27 -8.58 -4.84
C HIS A 15 12.61 -7.89 -6.05
N PHE A 16 11.31 -7.59 -5.99
CA PHE A 16 10.61 -6.91 -7.08
C PHE A 16 11.09 -5.47 -7.24
N HIS A 17 11.22 -4.75 -6.15
CA HIS A 17 11.72 -3.37 -6.13
C HIS A 17 13.14 -3.27 -6.71
N ASP A 18 14.09 -4.06 -6.21
CA ASP A 18 15.50 -4.01 -6.63
C ASP A 18 15.68 -4.35 -8.12
N ASN A 19 14.79 -5.18 -8.65
CA ASN A 19 14.77 -5.55 -10.07
C ASN A 19 13.80 -4.70 -10.91
N ARG A 20 13.21 -3.64 -10.34
CA ARG A 20 12.25 -2.76 -10.99
C ARG A 20 11.09 -3.51 -11.67
N LYS A 21 10.65 -4.59 -11.05
CA LYS A 21 9.53 -5.39 -11.54
C LYS A 21 8.21 -4.72 -11.19
N PRO A 22 7.28 -4.59 -12.15
CA PRO A 22 5.97 -4.02 -11.87
C PRO A 22 5.30 -4.72 -10.69
N THR A 23 4.87 -3.91 -9.73
CA THR A 23 4.20 -4.34 -8.51
C THR A 23 2.88 -3.62 -8.40
N ALA A 24 1.78 -4.36 -8.30
CA ALA A 24 0.43 -3.79 -8.23
C ALA A 24 -0.31 -4.26 -6.99
N ALA A 25 -1.02 -3.34 -6.33
CA ALA A 25 -1.87 -3.64 -5.18
C ALA A 25 -3.10 -2.74 -5.16
N ILE A 26 -4.24 -3.25 -4.68
CA ILE A 26 -5.52 -2.55 -4.69
C ILE A 26 -6.21 -2.60 -3.33
N CYS A 27 -7.04 -1.59 -3.03
CA CYS A 27 -7.87 -1.52 -1.84
C CYS A 27 -7.02 -1.56 -0.57
N HIS A 28 -7.15 -2.57 0.28
CA HIS A 28 -6.30 -2.79 1.46
C HIS A 28 -4.93 -3.44 1.14
N GLY A 29 -4.76 -3.94 -0.09
CA GLY A 29 -3.53 -4.65 -0.51
C GLY A 29 -2.22 -3.89 -0.31
N PRO A 30 -2.17 -2.57 -0.56
CA PRO A 30 -0.94 -1.79 -0.38
C PRO A 30 -0.37 -1.81 1.04
N ILE A 31 -1.15 -2.19 2.07
CA ILE A 31 -0.63 -2.33 3.43
C ILE A 31 0.54 -3.34 3.52
N ALA A 32 0.56 -4.33 2.62
CA ALA A 32 1.64 -5.31 2.54
C ALA A 32 3.02 -4.67 2.27
N LEU A 33 3.06 -3.48 1.66
CA LEU A 33 4.32 -2.76 1.40
C LEU A 33 5.08 -2.44 2.68
N LEU A 34 4.38 -2.33 3.83
CA LEU A 34 5.01 -2.12 5.13
C LEU A 34 5.91 -3.27 5.58
N ALA A 35 5.74 -4.48 5.03
CA ALA A 35 6.64 -5.60 5.32
C ALA A 35 8.07 -5.38 4.79
N ALA A 36 8.26 -4.45 3.85
CA ALA A 36 9.56 -4.19 3.23
C ALA A 36 10.37 -3.08 3.93
N GLN A 37 10.38 -3.09 5.25
CA GLN A 37 11.18 -2.20 6.12
C GLN A 37 12.05 -3.02 7.08
N GLY A 38 12.90 -2.35 7.88
CA GLY A 38 13.84 -3.00 8.79
C GLY A 38 13.15 -3.69 9.98
N ASP A 39 12.12 -3.06 10.56
CA ASP A 39 11.34 -3.62 11.68
C ASP A 39 9.82 -3.42 11.47
N PRO A 40 9.18 -4.24 10.63
CA PRO A 40 7.75 -4.12 10.38
C PRO A 40 6.87 -4.30 11.61
N ALA A 41 7.23 -5.24 12.49
CA ALA A 41 6.46 -5.54 13.70
C ALA A 41 6.56 -4.40 14.72
N GLY A 42 7.75 -3.87 14.95
CA GLY A 42 7.95 -2.72 15.83
C GLY A 42 7.27 -1.46 15.30
N PHE A 43 7.30 -1.25 14.00
CA PHE A 43 6.56 -0.15 13.37
C PHE A 43 5.04 -0.30 13.58
N GLU A 44 4.46 -1.48 13.35
CA GLU A 44 3.03 -1.72 13.59
C GLU A 44 2.64 -1.42 15.04
N GLN A 45 3.43 -1.89 16.01
CA GLN A 45 3.19 -1.59 17.43
C GLN A 45 3.24 -0.08 17.71
N SER A 46 4.14 0.64 17.07
CA SER A 46 4.26 2.09 17.20
C SER A 46 3.05 2.81 16.57
N VAL A 47 2.52 2.31 15.45
CA VAL A 47 1.28 2.83 14.83
C VAL A 47 0.10 2.63 15.78
N ILE A 48 -0.09 1.43 16.32
CA ILE A 48 -1.16 1.09 17.27
C ILE A 48 -1.07 1.98 18.52
N ALA A 49 0.14 2.24 19.00
CA ALA A 49 0.38 3.12 20.14
C ALA A 49 0.24 4.62 19.84
N GLY A 50 0.02 5.00 18.57
CA GLY A 50 -0.04 6.39 18.13
C GLY A 50 1.30 7.12 18.15
N LYS A 51 2.43 6.39 18.17
CA LYS A 51 3.79 6.92 18.35
C LYS A 51 4.68 6.77 17.11
N ALA A 52 4.18 6.18 16.02
CA ALA A 52 4.99 5.95 14.83
C ALA A 52 5.48 7.28 14.23
N ASP A 53 6.79 7.35 13.98
CA ASP A 53 7.50 8.48 13.40
C ASP A 53 8.51 7.95 12.37
N GLY A 54 8.02 7.63 11.17
CA GLY A 54 8.78 7.00 10.11
C GLY A 54 8.91 5.48 10.25
N ALA A 55 9.18 4.83 9.13
CA ALA A 55 9.53 3.42 9.05
C ALA A 55 11.04 3.26 8.91
N ASP A 56 11.59 2.21 9.49
CA ASP A 56 13.03 1.94 9.45
C ASP A 56 13.42 1.35 8.08
N GLU A 57 14.28 2.05 7.34
CA GLU A 57 14.78 1.62 6.02
C GLU A 57 13.68 1.10 5.06
N TRP A 58 12.55 1.79 5.01
CA TRP A 58 11.46 1.38 4.13
C TRP A 58 11.78 1.67 2.66
N ILE A 59 11.79 0.63 1.82
CA ILE A 59 12.16 0.78 0.41
C ILE A 59 11.19 1.64 -0.41
N TYR A 60 9.97 1.86 0.08
CA TYR A 60 8.94 2.71 -0.56
C TYR A 60 8.82 4.10 0.07
N ASP A 61 9.78 4.50 0.92
CA ASP A 61 9.81 5.86 1.45
C ASP A 61 9.81 6.90 0.32
N GLY A 62 8.93 7.89 0.44
CA GLY A 62 8.76 8.95 -0.55
C GLY A 62 8.06 8.55 -1.85
N TYR A 63 7.62 7.28 -2.04
CA TYR A 63 6.79 6.90 -3.18
C TYR A 63 5.41 7.51 -3.07
N ARG A 64 4.89 7.97 -4.23
CA ARG A 64 3.46 8.30 -4.35
C ARG A 64 2.67 7.01 -4.44
N MET A 65 1.58 6.93 -3.68
CA MET A 65 0.74 5.74 -3.62
C MET A 65 -0.66 6.05 -3.12
N THR A 66 -1.55 5.10 -3.27
CA THR A 66 -2.88 5.14 -2.67
C THR A 66 -3.21 3.81 -2.01
N ILE A 67 -4.21 3.81 -1.17
CA ILE A 67 -4.79 2.67 -0.46
C ILE A 67 -6.25 3.02 -0.16
N PHE A 68 -7.02 2.09 0.36
CA PHE A 68 -8.36 2.37 0.85
C PHE A 68 -8.34 3.58 1.80
N SER A 69 -9.14 4.60 1.51
CA SER A 69 -9.08 5.89 2.23
C SER A 69 -9.69 5.81 3.62
N ASP A 70 -9.35 6.74 4.50
CA ASP A 70 -9.95 6.82 5.85
C ASP A 70 -11.47 6.96 5.79
N GLU A 71 -11.99 7.75 4.84
CA GLU A 71 -13.44 7.94 4.65
C GLU A 71 -14.13 6.64 4.20
N GLU A 72 -13.47 5.84 3.38
CA GLU A 72 -13.96 4.52 2.98
C GLU A 72 -13.87 3.51 4.14
N GLU A 73 -12.81 3.60 4.97
CA GLU A 73 -12.66 2.79 6.19
C GLU A 73 -13.74 3.07 7.23
N GLU A 74 -14.14 4.33 7.39
CA GLU A 74 -15.25 4.67 8.30
C GLU A 74 -16.55 3.94 7.93
N VAL A 75 -16.84 3.85 6.65
CA VAL A 75 -18.00 3.10 6.15
C VAL A 75 -17.83 1.60 6.38
N PHE A 76 -16.64 1.07 6.14
CA PHE A 76 -16.34 -0.34 6.38
C PHE A 76 -16.40 -0.67 7.88
N GLU A 77 -15.80 0.15 8.74
CA GLU A 77 -15.81 -0.02 10.18
C GLU A 77 -17.24 0.00 10.76
N ALA A 78 -18.11 0.85 10.24
CA ALA A 78 -19.52 0.87 10.63
C ALA A 78 -20.24 -0.46 10.36
N SER A 79 -19.77 -1.26 9.41
CA SER A 79 -20.30 -2.60 9.11
C SER A 79 -19.87 -3.68 10.11
N LEU A 80 -18.84 -3.45 10.91
CA LEU A 80 -18.24 -4.41 11.84
C LEU A 80 -19.01 -4.56 13.17
N LYS A 81 -20.22 -4.01 13.27
CA LYS A 81 -21.12 -4.17 14.43
C LYS A 81 -20.50 -3.77 15.78
N GLY A 82 -19.63 -2.79 15.79
CA GLY A 82 -19.01 -2.25 16.99
C GLY A 82 -17.54 -2.64 17.19
N ASP A 83 -17.03 -3.57 16.40
CA ASP A 83 -15.59 -3.80 16.33
C ASP A 83 -14.90 -2.63 15.63
N LYS A 84 -13.64 -2.37 16.00
CA LYS A 84 -12.85 -1.28 15.45
C LYS A 84 -11.58 -1.79 14.82
N LEU A 85 -11.12 -1.09 13.78
CA LEU A 85 -9.80 -1.32 13.23
C LEU A 85 -8.73 -0.96 14.27
N ARG A 86 -7.66 -1.72 14.30
CA ARG A 86 -6.51 -1.43 15.21
C ARG A 86 -5.83 -0.12 14.84
N TYR A 87 -5.82 0.21 13.56
CA TYR A 87 -5.37 1.47 12.96
C TYR A 87 -5.91 1.60 11.53
N TYR A 88 -5.95 2.80 11.01
CA TYR A 88 -6.32 3.04 9.62
C TYR A 88 -5.10 2.87 8.72
N PRO A 89 -5.19 2.01 7.68
CA PRO A 89 -4.07 1.69 6.79
C PRO A 89 -3.44 2.91 6.12
N ALA A 90 -4.27 3.86 5.65
CA ALA A 90 -3.78 5.07 5.00
C ALA A 90 -2.89 5.91 5.93
N GLN A 91 -3.26 6.02 7.20
CA GLN A 91 -2.46 6.72 8.21
C GLN A 91 -1.14 5.99 8.50
N ALA A 92 -1.16 4.65 8.57
CA ALA A 92 0.05 3.87 8.75
C ALA A 92 1.03 4.06 7.59
N MET A 93 0.53 4.02 6.34
CA MET A 93 1.33 4.24 5.14
C MET A 93 1.93 5.65 5.09
N ALA A 94 1.13 6.68 5.44
CA ALA A 94 1.61 8.05 5.52
C ALA A 94 2.71 8.22 6.58
N ARG A 95 2.54 7.61 7.76
CA ARG A 95 3.54 7.64 8.84
C ARG A 95 4.83 6.89 8.48
N ALA A 96 4.74 5.87 7.64
CA ALA A 96 5.91 5.17 7.13
C ALA A 96 6.73 6.00 6.13
N GLY A 97 6.18 7.09 5.59
CA GLY A 97 6.85 7.95 4.62
C GLY A 97 6.22 7.93 3.22
N GLY A 98 5.10 7.23 3.03
CA GLY A 98 4.35 7.21 1.77
C GLY A 98 3.70 8.56 1.46
N LYS A 99 3.83 9.02 0.22
CA LYS A 99 3.17 10.23 -0.29
C LYS A 99 1.77 9.85 -0.77
N MET A 100 0.83 9.82 0.17
CA MET A 100 -0.54 9.36 -0.09
C MET A 100 -1.29 10.31 -1.01
N GLN A 101 -1.99 9.75 -2.00
CA GLN A 101 -2.85 10.47 -2.93
C GLN A 101 -4.22 9.79 -2.98
N PHE A 102 -5.29 10.58 -2.87
CA PHE A 102 -6.66 10.06 -2.86
C PHE A 102 -7.54 10.77 -3.88
N VAL A 103 -8.48 10.03 -4.43
CA VAL A 103 -9.68 10.56 -5.10
C VAL A 103 -10.85 10.54 -4.12
N ALA A 104 -11.99 11.10 -4.53
CA ALA A 104 -13.21 11.02 -3.73
C ALA A 104 -13.56 9.56 -3.41
N PRO A 105 -14.14 9.26 -2.23
CA PRO A 105 -14.53 7.91 -1.84
C PRO A 105 -15.33 7.20 -2.94
N TRP A 106 -15.05 5.91 -3.12
CA TRP A 106 -15.71 5.03 -4.09
C TRP A 106 -15.54 5.42 -5.57
N GLN A 107 -14.70 6.42 -5.88
CA GLN A 107 -14.30 6.72 -7.24
C GLN A 107 -13.06 5.92 -7.64
N PRO A 108 -12.93 5.50 -8.92
CA PRO A 108 -11.72 4.85 -9.39
C PRO A 108 -10.49 5.78 -9.22
N GLY A 109 -9.48 5.31 -8.51
CA GLY A 109 -8.23 6.05 -8.31
C GLY A 109 -7.03 5.11 -8.41
N VAL A 110 -6.09 5.42 -9.31
CA VAL A 110 -4.84 4.66 -9.48
C VAL A 110 -3.67 5.64 -9.43
N VAL A 111 -2.66 5.28 -8.65
CA VAL A 111 -1.38 6.02 -8.56
C VAL A 111 -0.26 5.12 -9.08
N ILE A 112 0.55 5.68 -9.98
CA ILE A 112 1.72 5.01 -10.54
C ILE A 112 2.95 5.81 -10.14
N ASP A 113 3.89 5.16 -9.50
CA ASP A 113 5.21 5.74 -9.21
C ASP A 113 6.28 4.68 -9.39
N ARG A 114 7.15 4.90 -10.38
CA ARG A 114 8.20 3.94 -10.77
C ARG A 114 7.58 2.58 -11.12
N GLU A 115 7.99 1.51 -10.46
CA GLU A 115 7.45 0.16 -10.65
C GLU A 115 6.17 -0.13 -9.88
N LEU A 116 5.79 0.77 -8.95
CA LEU A 116 4.64 0.58 -8.06
C LEU A 116 3.35 1.15 -8.67
N ILE A 117 2.29 0.36 -8.65
CA ILE A 117 0.95 0.71 -9.12
C ILE A 117 -0.04 0.40 -8.02
N THR A 118 -0.71 1.42 -7.49
CA THR A 118 -1.68 1.23 -6.39
C THR A 118 -3.05 1.73 -6.78
N GLY A 119 -4.10 0.99 -6.39
CA GLY A 119 -5.50 1.35 -6.59
C GLY A 119 -6.21 1.57 -5.26
N GLN A 120 -7.01 2.64 -5.14
CA GLN A 120 -7.60 3.07 -3.87
C GLN A 120 -8.66 2.10 -3.34
N ASN A 121 -9.54 1.61 -4.19
CA ASN A 121 -10.74 0.87 -3.81
C ASN A 121 -11.14 -0.15 -4.88
N PRO A 122 -12.18 -0.98 -4.66
CA PRO A 122 -12.61 -2.00 -5.62
C PRO A 122 -12.94 -1.46 -7.02
N PHE A 123 -13.41 -0.22 -7.12
CA PHE A 123 -13.76 0.41 -8.42
C PHE A 123 -12.52 0.79 -9.24
N SER A 124 -11.33 0.67 -8.68
CA SER A 124 -10.05 0.93 -9.36
C SER A 124 -9.53 -0.27 -10.16
N ASP A 125 -10.20 -1.42 -10.10
CA ASP A 125 -9.74 -2.73 -10.61
C ASP A 125 -9.37 -2.69 -12.11
N HIS A 126 -10.24 -2.19 -12.97
CA HIS A 126 -10.00 -2.13 -14.41
C HIS A 126 -8.86 -1.18 -14.78
N ALA A 127 -8.82 0.00 -14.13
CA ALA A 127 -7.76 0.98 -14.37
C ALA A 127 -6.40 0.46 -13.89
N LEU A 128 -6.36 -0.18 -12.72
CA LEU A 128 -5.16 -0.80 -12.17
C LEU A 128 -4.67 -1.95 -13.05
N ALA A 129 -5.56 -2.85 -13.48
CA ALA A 129 -5.22 -3.96 -14.36
C ALA A 129 -4.63 -3.46 -15.69
N SER A 130 -5.25 -2.44 -16.30
CA SER A 130 -4.74 -1.83 -17.54
C SER A 130 -3.35 -1.22 -17.35
N ALA A 131 -3.12 -0.50 -16.27
CA ALA A 131 -1.82 0.09 -15.95
C ALA A 131 -0.75 -0.99 -15.71
N PHE A 132 -1.11 -2.06 -15.02
CA PHE A 132 -0.22 -3.17 -14.72
C PHE A 132 0.19 -3.93 -15.99
N ILE A 133 -0.76 -4.26 -16.88
CA ILE A 133 -0.48 -4.89 -18.17
C ILE A 133 0.46 -4.00 -18.99
N ALA A 134 0.18 -2.70 -19.10
CA ALA A 134 1.04 -1.77 -19.82
C ALA A 134 2.47 -1.70 -19.26
N ALA A 135 2.64 -1.83 -17.93
CA ALA A 135 3.95 -1.87 -17.30
C ALA A 135 4.71 -3.17 -17.63
N LEU A 136 4.00 -4.31 -17.64
CA LEU A 136 4.57 -5.62 -18.03
C LEU A 136 5.01 -5.62 -19.49
N ASP A 137 4.21 -5.08 -20.40
CA ASP A 137 4.54 -5.00 -21.83
C ASP A 137 5.79 -4.14 -22.06
N LYS A 138 5.93 -3.02 -21.36
CA LYS A 138 7.14 -2.18 -21.42
C LYS A 138 8.38 -2.95 -20.93
N GLN A 139 8.25 -3.74 -19.89
CA GLN A 139 9.37 -4.52 -19.37
C GLN A 139 9.80 -5.63 -20.34
N GLN A 140 8.85 -6.25 -21.06
CA GLN A 140 9.15 -7.27 -22.06
C GLN A 140 9.80 -6.67 -23.32
N GLY A 141 9.34 -5.49 -23.76
CA GLY A 141 9.89 -4.79 -24.92
C GLY A 141 11.30 -4.21 -24.71
N ALA A 142 11.75 -4.11 -23.46
CA ALA A 142 13.07 -3.63 -23.08
C ALA A 142 14.13 -4.74 -22.97
N ARG A 143 13.77 -5.98 -23.24
CA ARG A 143 14.66 -7.17 -23.28
C ARG A 143 15.01 -7.49 -24.73
#